data_60fb43b4c73e46278ec29ef7576d26c9
#
_entry.id   60fb43b4c73e46278ec29ef7576d26c9
#
_cell.length_a   1.000
_cell.length_b   1.000
_cell.length_c   1.000
_cell.angle_alpha   90.00
_cell.angle_beta   90.00
_cell.angle_gamma   90.00
#
_symmetry.space_group_name_H-M   'P 1'
#
loop_
_entity.id
_entity.type
_entity.pdbx_description
1 polymer ?
#
loop_
_entity_poly.entity_id
_entity_poly.type
_entity_poly.pdbx_seq_one_letter_code
_entity_poly.pdbx_strand_id
1 'polypeptide(L)'
;HRLVGRPIGINLEPVDSQAQMAGERLVINEGRQASLATIQRAEELGVDFICLTGNPGTGVTNQAIIDTIRVVKENFSGLLIAGKMHASGVDEPVADLEAIAQFIEAGVDIVLAPAVGSVPGFDEQDLKQIVRLAHQKGALVMSAIGTSQESADEDIVKQMAIRNKICGVDIQHIGDSGYGCLAPVENIFAMSKALRGQRHTISMISRSINR
;
A
#
# COMPACT_ATOMS: atom_id res chain seq x y z
N HIS A 1 2.30 15.81 10.80
CA HIS A 1 3.54 16.57 10.58
C HIS A 1 4.12 17.18 11.86
N ARG A 2 3.37 18.05 12.54
CA ARG A 2 3.90 18.81 13.69
C ARG A 2 4.46 17.99 14.83
N LEU A 3 3.90 16.79 15.07
CA LEU A 3 4.34 15.93 16.17
C LEU A 3 5.40 14.93 15.77
N VAL A 4 5.28 14.36 14.58
CA VAL A 4 6.11 13.22 14.14
C VAL A 4 7.26 13.64 13.25
N GLY A 5 7.08 14.69 12.44
CA GLY A 5 8.08 15.16 11.47
C GLY A 5 8.39 14.12 10.39
N ARG A 6 7.39 13.34 9.99
CA ARG A 6 7.45 12.33 8.93
C ARG A 6 6.30 12.54 7.97
N PRO A 7 6.41 12.09 6.71
CA PRO A 7 5.29 12.08 5.77
C PRO A 7 4.09 11.33 6.36
N ILE A 8 2.91 11.90 6.17
CA ILE A 8 1.63 11.33 6.63
C ILE A 8 0.71 11.25 5.44
N GLY A 9 0.07 10.10 5.27
CA GLY A 9 -0.94 9.89 4.24
C GLY A 9 -2.20 9.26 4.79
N ILE A 10 -3.17 9.09 3.91
CA ILE A 10 -4.43 8.43 4.21
C ILE A 10 -4.69 7.29 3.23
N ASN A 11 -5.38 6.25 3.72
CA ASN A 11 -5.97 5.22 2.88
C ASN A 11 -7.39 5.60 2.49
N LEU A 12 -7.69 5.53 1.20
CA LEU A 12 -9.05 5.64 0.67
C LEU A 12 -9.35 4.41 -0.20
N GLU A 13 -10.60 3.95 -0.12
CA GLU A 13 -11.04 2.75 -0.82
C GLU A 13 -11.95 3.12 -1.99
N PRO A 14 -11.52 2.91 -3.24
CA PRO A 14 -12.35 3.09 -4.44
C PRO A 14 -13.34 1.93 -4.58
N VAL A 15 -14.40 1.95 -3.79
CA VAL A 15 -15.42 0.91 -3.76
C VAL A 15 -16.26 0.93 -5.03
N ASP A 16 -16.30 -0.21 -5.72
CA ASP A 16 -17.20 -0.44 -6.84
C ASP A 16 -18.51 -1.05 -6.34
N SER A 17 -19.56 -0.23 -6.27
CA SER A 17 -20.89 -0.67 -5.81
C SER A 17 -21.54 -1.74 -6.71
N GLN A 18 -21.09 -1.87 -7.95
CA GLN A 18 -21.60 -2.82 -8.96
C GLN A 18 -20.73 -4.09 -9.05
N ALA A 19 -19.59 -4.14 -8.34
CA ALA A 19 -18.72 -5.30 -8.38
C ALA A 19 -19.43 -6.58 -7.94
N GLN A 20 -19.22 -7.66 -8.68
CA GLN A 20 -19.67 -8.99 -8.30
C GLN A 20 -18.79 -9.48 -7.14
N MET A 21 -19.43 -9.71 -6.00
CA MET A 21 -18.74 -10.14 -4.79
C MET A 21 -18.75 -11.66 -4.65
N ALA A 22 -17.63 -12.22 -4.16
CA ALA A 22 -17.53 -13.64 -3.79
C ALA A 22 -18.31 -13.99 -2.50
N GLY A 23 -18.73 -13.00 -1.74
CA GLY A 23 -19.48 -13.14 -0.49
C GLY A 23 -20.24 -11.86 -0.14
N GLU A 24 -20.61 -11.69 1.12
CA GLU A 24 -21.25 -10.47 1.58
C GLU A 24 -20.31 -9.27 1.48
N ARG A 25 -20.85 -8.15 1.01
CA ARG A 25 -20.11 -6.89 0.94
C ARG A 25 -19.96 -6.26 2.32
N LEU A 26 -18.74 -5.94 2.69
CA LEU A 26 -18.49 -5.12 3.87
C LEU A 26 -18.74 -3.64 3.54
N VAL A 27 -19.74 -3.06 4.21
CA VAL A 27 -20.03 -1.62 4.09
C VAL A 27 -19.03 -0.84 4.96
N ILE A 28 -18.31 0.07 4.33
CA ILE A 28 -17.34 0.94 5.01
C ILE A 28 -17.89 2.36 5.15
N ASN A 29 -17.37 3.07 6.16
CA ASN A 29 -17.73 4.46 6.43
C ASN A 29 -17.40 5.36 5.23
N GLU A 30 -18.23 6.35 4.93
CA GLU A 30 -18.05 7.29 3.81
C GLU A 30 -16.70 7.98 3.84
N GLY A 31 -16.20 8.33 5.03
CA GLY A 31 -14.88 8.95 5.20
C GLY A 31 -13.68 8.06 4.81
N ARG A 32 -13.91 6.76 4.60
CA ARG A 32 -12.90 5.81 4.10
C ARG A 32 -13.03 5.54 2.60
N GLN A 33 -14.16 5.90 2.00
CA GLN A 33 -14.38 5.72 0.56
C GLN A 33 -13.64 6.80 -0.24
N ALA A 34 -13.09 6.42 -1.38
CA ALA A 34 -12.44 7.34 -2.29
C ALA A 34 -13.50 8.10 -3.11
N SER A 35 -13.98 9.20 -2.56
CA SER A 35 -14.89 10.13 -3.21
C SER A 35 -14.19 11.48 -3.48
N LEU A 36 -14.76 12.30 -4.35
CA LEU A 36 -14.25 13.65 -4.57
C LEU A 36 -14.15 14.44 -3.25
N ALA A 37 -15.14 14.31 -2.37
CA ALA A 37 -15.17 15.00 -1.08
C ALA A 37 -14.01 14.56 -0.16
N THR A 38 -13.73 13.26 -0.07
CA THR A 38 -12.63 12.74 0.76
C THR A 38 -11.27 13.07 0.18
N ILE A 39 -11.12 13.10 -1.15
CA ILE A 39 -9.90 13.51 -1.84
C ILE A 39 -9.63 15.02 -1.59
N GLN A 40 -10.63 15.86 -1.77
CA GLN A 40 -10.51 17.30 -1.48
C GLN A 40 -10.21 17.54 0.00
N ARG A 41 -10.81 16.77 0.90
CA ARG A 41 -10.50 16.85 2.31
C ARG A 41 -9.06 16.45 2.63
N ALA A 42 -8.48 15.50 1.90
CA ALA A 42 -7.07 15.13 2.00
C ALA A 42 -6.15 16.30 1.59
N GLU A 43 -6.48 16.98 0.49
CA GLU A 43 -5.75 18.16 0.02
C GLU A 43 -5.81 19.30 1.05
N GLU A 44 -6.99 19.61 1.58
CA GLU A 44 -7.18 20.63 2.64
C GLU A 44 -6.37 20.32 3.91
N LEU A 45 -6.27 19.05 4.30
CA LEU A 45 -5.51 18.61 5.47
C LEU A 45 -4.00 18.66 5.25
N GLY A 46 -3.56 18.82 3.99
CA GLY A 46 -2.15 18.85 3.62
C GLY A 46 -1.42 17.55 3.94
N VAL A 47 -2.05 16.40 3.69
CA VAL A 47 -1.37 15.11 3.80
C VAL A 47 -0.39 14.94 2.63
N ASP A 48 0.67 14.16 2.83
CA ASP A 48 1.74 14.02 1.83
C ASP A 48 1.37 13.03 0.72
N PHE A 49 0.49 12.06 1.01
CA PHE A 49 0.08 11.06 0.03
C PHE A 49 -1.32 10.50 0.30
N ILE A 50 -1.94 10.03 -0.76
CA ILE A 50 -3.14 9.16 -0.71
C ILE A 50 -2.72 7.76 -1.14
N CYS A 51 -3.21 6.72 -0.44
CA CYS A 51 -3.08 5.33 -0.84
C CYS A 51 -4.47 4.79 -1.23
N LEU A 52 -4.64 4.45 -2.50
CA LEU A 52 -5.85 3.79 -3.01
C LEU A 52 -5.66 2.28 -2.94
N THR A 53 -6.41 1.65 -2.07
CA THR A 53 -6.39 0.19 -1.89
C THR A 53 -7.76 -0.27 -1.37
N GLY A 54 -7.94 -1.56 -1.16
CA GLY A 54 -9.17 -2.11 -0.60
C GLY A 54 -8.88 -3.03 0.57
N ASN A 55 -9.83 -3.11 1.50
CA ASN A 55 -9.83 -4.11 2.56
C ASN A 55 -10.64 -5.35 2.15
N PRO A 56 -10.51 -6.48 2.87
CA PRO A 56 -11.28 -7.68 2.56
C PRO A 56 -12.78 -7.41 2.51
N GLY A 57 -13.44 -7.87 1.44
CA GLY A 57 -14.88 -7.77 1.28
C GLY A 57 -15.44 -6.38 0.91
N THR A 58 -14.60 -5.39 0.62
CA THR A 58 -15.08 -4.02 0.32
C THR A 58 -15.48 -3.81 -1.14
N GLY A 59 -15.06 -4.69 -2.03
CA GLY A 59 -15.45 -4.63 -3.46
C GLY A 59 -14.67 -3.59 -4.26
N VAL A 60 -13.37 -3.47 -4.01
CA VAL A 60 -12.50 -2.62 -4.81
C VAL A 60 -12.02 -3.38 -6.05
N THR A 61 -12.42 -2.90 -7.23
CA THR A 61 -12.01 -3.44 -8.53
C THR A 61 -10.81 -2.69 -9.11
N ASN A 62 -10.09 -3.32 -10.05
CA ASN A 62 -8.99 -2.65 -10.77
C ASN A 62 -9.51 -1.43 -11.53
N GLN A 63 -10.69 -1.53 -12.15
CA GLN A 63 -11.28 -0.42 -12.89
C GLN A 63 -11.63 0.76 -11.97
N ALA A 64 -12.19 0.49 -10.78
CA ALA A 64 -12.48 1.55 -9.81
C ALA A 64 -11.19 2.25 -9.32
N ILE A 65 -10.10 1.50 -9.16
CA ILE A 65 -8.78 2.10 -8.86
C ILE A 65 -8.35 3.02 -10.01
N ILE A 66 -8.40 2.57 -11.28
CA ILE A 66 -7.99 3.37 -12.45
C ILE A 66 -8.78 4.68 -12.53
N ASP A 67 -10.10 4.59 -12.40
CA ASP A 67 -10.96 5.77 -12.50
C ASP A 67 -10.71 6.75 -11.35
N THR A 68 -10.48 6.23 -10.16
CA THR A 68 -10.17 7.06 -8.99
C THR A 68 -8.79 7.69 -9.07
N ILE A 69 -7.78 7.03 -9.65
CA ILE A 69 -6.44 7.63 -9.89
C ILE A 69 -6.60 8.94 -10.68
N ARG A 70 -7.41 8.95 -11.74
CA ARG A 70 -7.64 10.14 -12.55
C ARG A 70 -8.25 11.29 -11.73
N VAL A 71 -9.26 10.96 -10.92
CA VAL A 71 -9.90 11.95 -10.03
C VAL A 71 -8.91 12.51 -9.00
N VAL A 72 -8.07 11.65 -8.42
CA VAL A 72 -7.03 12.09 -7.45
C VAL A 72 -6.03 13.01 -8.12
N LYS A 73 -5.54 12.67 -9.32
CA LYS A 73 -4.53 13.50 -10.03
C LYS A 73 -5.05 14.89 -10.41
N GLU A 74 -6.36 15.06 -10.55
CA GLU A 74 -6.98 16.36 -10.81
C GLU A 74 -7.23 17.19 -9.53
N ASN A 75 -7.29 16.56 -8.34
CA ASN A 75 -7.78 17.19 -7.11
C ASN A 75 -6.84 17.10 -5.91
N PHE A 76 -5.68 16.47 -6.08
CA PHE A 76 -4.70 16.27 -5.00
C PHE A 76 -3.28 16.48 -5.52
N SER A 77 -2.50 17.29 -4.79
CA SER A 77 -1.15 17.70 -5.19
C SER A 77 -0.04 16.78 -4.65
N GLY A 78 -0.34 15.92 -3.68
CA GLY A 78 0.62 15.01 -3.06
C GLY A 78 0.88 13.74 -3.89
N LEU A 79 1.63 12.79 -3.31
CA LEU A 79 1.95 11.53 -3.97
C LEU A 79 0.74 10.59 -3.97
N LEU A 80 0.61 9.80 -5.02
CA LEU A 80 -0.42 8.79 -5.16
C LEU A 80 0.16 7.38 -5.16
N ILE A 81 -0.29 6.57 -4.20
CA ILE A 81 -0.02 5.15 -4.10
C ILE A 81 -1.30 4.42 -4.51
N ALA A 82 -1.24 3.40 -5.36
CA ALA A 82 -2.41 2.60 -5.69
C ALA A 82 -2.07 1.15 -6.01
N GLY A 83 -2.97 0.25 -5.64
CA GLY A 83 -2.88 -1.18 -5.93
C GLY A 83 -3.62 -2.05 -4.93
N LYS A 84 -3.41 -3.34 -5.02
CA LYS A 84 -4.06 -4.34 -4.17
C LYS A 84 -3.05 -5.12 -3.34
N MET A 85 -3.41 -5.41 -2.10
CA MET A 85 -2.70 -6.37 -1.24
C MET A 85 -3.40 -7.74 -1.21
N HIS A 86 -4.65 -7.80 -1.66
CA HIS A 86 -5.51 -8.98 -1.77
C HIS A 86 -6.68 -8.66 -2.72
N ALA A 87 -7.52 -9.65 -3.04
CA ALA A 87 -8.59 -9.50 -4.02
C ALA A 87 -9.79 -8.61 -3.58
N SER A 88 -9.84 -8.13 -2.34
CA SER A 88 -10.93 -7.27 -1.81
C SER A 88 -12.34 -7.85 -1.93
N GLY A 89 -12.46 -9.17 -2.09
CA GLY A 89 -13.73 -9.88 -2.25
C GLY A 89 -14.27 -9.93 -3.68
N VAL A 90 -13.51 -9.46 -4.67
CA VAL A 90 -13.83 -9.55 -6.10
C VAL A 90 -13.00 -10.64 -6.79
N ASP A 91 -13.51 -11.18 -7.89
CA ASP A 91 -12.82 -12.19 -8.69
C ASP A 91 -11.87 -11.54 -9.71
N GLU A 92 -10.77 -10.99 -9.18
CA GLU A 92 -9.70 -10.39 -9.98
C GLU A 92 -8.33 -10.83 -9.44
N PRO A 93 -7.33 -11.03 -10.33
CA PRO A 93 -5.95 -11.28 -9.89
C PRO A 93 -5.42 -10.14 -9.01
N VAL A 94 -4.72 -10.48 -7.93
CA VAL A 94 -4.12 -9.49 -7.04
C VAL A 94 -2.93 -8.78 -7.70
N ALA A 95 -2.24 -9.47 -8.59
CA ALA A 95 -1.07 -8.98 -9.33
C ALA A 95 -1.32 -9.09 -10.83
N ASP A 96 -2.16 -8.23 -11.36
CA ASP A 96 -2.43 -8.11 -12.80
C ASP A 96 -1.51 -7.06 -13.42
N LEU A 97 -0.56 -7.50 -14.25
CA LEU A 97 0.42 -6.61 -14.90
C LEU A 97 -0.24 -5.61 -15.86
N GLU A 98 -1.35 -6.00 -16.52
CA GLU A 98 -2.07 -5.10 -17.40
C GLU A 98 -2.78 -4.00 -16.60
N ALA A 99 -3.47 -4.35 -15.53
CA ALA A 99 -4.07 -3.37 -14.62
C ALA A 99 -3.00 -2.43 -14.01
N ILE A 100 -1.87 -2.98 -13.58
CA ILE A 100 -0.76 -2.18 -13.05
C ILE A 100 -0.20 -1.20 -14.09
N ALA A 101 -0.07 -1.64 -15.36
CA ALA A 101 0.34 -0.75 -16.45
C ALA A 101 -0.65 0.41 -16.61
N GLN A 102 -1.95 0.15 -16.52
CA GLN A 102 -3.01 1.16 -16.60
C GLN A 102 -3.01 2.09 -15.37
N PHE A 103 -2.70 1.59 -14.16
CA PHE A 103 -2.52 2.46 -12.98
C PHE A 103 -1.41 3.49 -13.21
N ILE A 104 -0.28 3.04 -13.76
CA ILE A 104 0.87 3.92 -14.03
C ILE A 104 0.52 4.93 -15.15
N GLU A 105 -0.14 4.50 -16.19
CA GLU A 105 -0.60 5.37 -17.29
C GLU A 105 -1.65 6.40 -16.80
N ALA A 106 -2.48 6.03 -15.84
CA ALA A 106 -3.42 6.95 -15.20
C ALA A 106 -2.74 7.96 -14.26
N GLY A 107 -1.46 7.75 -13.88
CA GLY A 107 -0.65 8.71 -13.14
C GLY A 107 -0.29 8.33 -11.71
N VAL A 108 -0.33 7.03 -11.35
CA VAL A 108 0.16 6.60 -10.03
C VAL A 108 1.66 6.83 -9.90
N ASP A 109 2.10 7.32 -8.75
CA ASP A 109 3.51 7.55 -8.47
C ASP A 109 4.18 6.28 -7.88
N ILE A 110 3.42 5.52 -7.08
CA ILE A 110 3.90 4.33 -6.39
C ILE A 110 2.88 3.19 -6.54
N VAL A 111 3.29 2.10 -7.17
CA VAL A 111 2.47 0.89 -7.27
C VAL A 111 2.50 0.13 -5.95
N LEU A 112 1.33 -0.18 -5.40
CA LEU A 112 1.18 -1.05 -4.24
C LEU A 112 1.01 -2.50 -4.69
N ALA A 113 1.82 -3.40 -4.15
CA ALA A 113 1.74 -4.84 -4.38
C ALA A 113 1.79 -5.62 -3.06
N PRO A 114 1.31 -6.88 -3.02
CA PRO A 114 1.53 -7.72 -1.86
C PRO A 114 3.01 -7.94 -1.59
N ALA A 115 3.39 -8.10 -0.33
CA ALA A 115 4.70 -8.65 -0.01
C ALA A 115 4.73 -10.15 -0.31
N VAL A 116 5.84 -10.64 -0.82
CA VAL A 116 6.07 -12.08 -0.99
C VAL A 116 5.96 -12.77 0.36
N GLY A 117 5.04 -13.73 0.47
CA GLY A 117 4.72 -14.44 1.70
C GLY A 117 3.46 -13.93 2.43
N SER A 118 2.81 -12.86 1.96
CA SER A 118 1.59 -12.34 2.59
C SER A 118 0.30 -12.89 1.99
N VAL A 119 0.31 -13.33 0.74
CA VAL A 119 -0.87 -13.88 0.08
C VAL A 119 -0.54 -15.15 -0.70
N PRO A 120 -1.45 -16.14 -0.79
CA PRO A 120 -1.25 -17.33 -1.58
C PRO A 120 -1.10 -17.01 -3.07
N GLY A 121 -0.27 -17.79 -3.77
CA GLY A 121 -0.14 -17.71 -5.24
C GLY A 121 0.63 -16.49 -5.75
N PHE A 122 1.30 -15.74 -4.89
CA PHE A 122 2.15 -14.61 -5.24
C PHE A 122 3.59 -14.86 -4.80
N ASP A 123 4.51 -14.89 -5.74
CA ASP A 123 5.90 -15.22 -5.48
C ASP A 123 6.89 -14.10 -5.87
N GLU A 124 8.19 -14.41 -5.76
CA GLU A 124 9.25 -13.45 -6.10
C GLU A 124 9.32 -13.13 -7.60
N GLN A 125 8.89 -14.06 -8.46
CA GLN A 125 8.89 -13.83 -9.90
C GLN A 125 7.81 -12.81 -10.27
N ASP A 126 6.63 -12.93 -9.67
CA ASP A 126 5.53 -11.98 -9.86
C ASP A 126 5.94 -10.58 -9.42
N LEU A 127 6.50 -10.45 -8.21
CA LEU A 127 6.93 -9.16 -7.69
C LEU A 127 8.08 -8.55 -8.54
N LYS A 128 9.01 -9.35 -9.02
CA LYS A 128 10.09 -8.88 -9.93
C LYS A 128 9.53 -8.37 -11.27
N GLN A 129 8.47 -8.98 -11.79
CA GLN A 129 7.81 -8.50 -13.01
C GLN A 129 7.14 -7.14 -12.77
N ILE A 130 6.42 -6.98 -11.65
CA ILE A 130 5.83 -5.70 -11.26
C ILE A 130 6.90 -4.62 -11.13
N VAL A 131 7.99 -4.91 -10.41
CA VAL A 131 9.10 -3.95 -10.20
C VAL A 131 9.70 -3.52 -11.54
N ARG A 132 9.97 -4.46 -12.44
CA ARG A 132 10.51 -4.14 -13.77
C ARG A 132 9.57 -3.25 -14.57
N LEU A 133 8.27 -3.60 -14.60
CA LEU A 133 7.26 -2.82 -15.31
C LEU A 133 7.16 -1.40 -14.76
N ALA A 134 7.06 -1.26 -13.43
CA ALA A 134 6.94 0.04 -12.77
C ALA A 134 8.18 0.92 -13.04
N HIS A 135 9.38 0.39 -12.84
CA HIS A 135 10.63 1.13 -13.07
C HIS A 135 10.80 1.54 -14.53
N GLN A 136 10.44 0.68 -15.50
CA GLN A 136 10.47 1.03 -16.92
C GLN A 136 9.56 2.19 -17.28
N LYS A 137 8.46 2.35 -16.56
CA LYS A 137 7.48 3.42 -16.73
C LYS A 137 7.69 4.61 -15.78
N GLY A 138 8.74 4.59 -14.94
CA GLY A 138 9.11 5.69 -14.04
C GLY A 138 8.34 5.75 -12.71
N ALA A 139 7.59 4.69 -12.35
CA ALA A 139 6.92 4.57 -11.06
C ALA A 139 7.77 3.77 -10.06
N LEU A 140 7.56 4.01 -8.76
CA LEU A 140 8.13 3.22 -7.67
C LEU A 140 7.20 2.05 -7.30
N VAL A 141 7.74 1.10 -6.54
CA VAL A 141 6.97 -0.04 -6.01
C VAL A 141 7.04 -0.11 -4.50
N MET A 142 5.89 -0.21 -3.87
CA MET A 142 5.73 -0.50 -2.45
C MET A 142 5.17 -1.91 -2.27
N SER A 143 5.89 -2.77 -1.55
CA SER A 143 5.38 -4.06 -1.13
C SER A 143 4.82 -3.99 0.29
N ALA A 144 3.65 -4.60 0.51
CA ALA A 144 2.95 -4.51 1.78
C ALA A 144 2.87 -5.87 2.49
N ILE A 145 3.45 -5.94 3.68
CA ILE A 145 3.20 -7.03 4.63
C ILE A 145 1.85 -6.73 5.29
N GLY A 146 0.87 -7.54 4.98
CA GLY A 146 -0.50 -7.43 5.48
C GLY A 146 -1.12 -8.81 5.62
N THR A 147 -2.47 -8.91 5.64
CA THR A 147 -3.21 -10.17 5.76
C THR A 147 -2.82 -10.99 6.99
N SER A 148 -2.69 -10.30 8.13
CA SER A 148 -2.28 -10.79 9.45
C SER A 148 -0.78 -11.15 9.58
N GLN A 149 0.00 -11.11 8.50
CA GLN A 149 1.44 -11.41 8.55
C GLN A 149 2.25 -10.31 9.24
N GLU A 150 1.72 -9.11 9.39
CA GLU A 150 2.30 -8.02 10.17
C GLU A 150 2.45 -8.36 11.65
N SER A 151 1.64 -9.31 12.15
CA SER A 151 1.68 -9.81 13.54
C SER A 151 2.40 -11.15 13.69
N ALA A 152 3.03 -11.65 12.63
CA ALA A 152 3.83 -12.87 12.70
C ALA A 152 5.09 -12.68 13.55
N ASP A 153 5.79 -13.78 13.87
CA ASP A 153 7.05 -13.71 14.57
C ASP A 153 8.07 -12.86 13.81
N GLU A 154 8.95 -12.17 14.54
CA GLU A 154 9.98 -11.29 13.96
C GLU A 154 10.80 -11.94 12.85
N ASP A 155 11.10 -13.24 12.97
CA ASP A 155 11.91 -13.95 11.98
C ASP A 155 11.17 -14.12 10.66
N ILE A 156 9.85 -14.29 10.70
CA ILE A 156 9.01 -14.33 9.49
C ILE A 156 9.00 -12.95 8.82
N VAL A 157 8.80 -11.88 9.60
CA VAL A 157 8.83 -10.50 9.07
C VAL A 157 10.19 -10.17 8.46
N LYS A 158 11.30 -10.57 9.09
CA LYS A 158 12.67 -10.39 8.55
C LYS A 158 12.86 -11.14 7.23
N GLN A 159 12.39 -12.40 7.14
CA GLN A 159 12.48 -13.19 5.91
C GLN A 159 11.67 -12.54 4.78
N MET A 160 10.44 -12.13 5.05
CA MET A 160 9.61 -11.41 4.08
C MET A 160 10.31 -10.12 3.60
N ALA A 161 10.82 -9.33 4.54
CA ALA A 161 11.51 -8.07 4.22
C ALA A 161 12.71 -8.29 3.27
N ILE A 162 13.55 -9.29 3.54
CA ILE A 162 14.71 -9.60 2.68
C ILE A 162 14.29 -10.13 1.32
N ARG A 163 13.28 -11.00 1.23
CA ARG A 163 12.76 -11.50 -0.05
C ARG A 163 12.21 -10.37 -0.92
N ASN A 164 11.46 -9.46 -0.34
CA ASN A 164 10.93 -8.28 -1.05
C ASN A 164 12.05 -7.32 -1.48
N LYS A 165 13.06 -7.11 -0.63
CA LYS A 165 14.26 -6.34 -0.99
C LYS A 165 15.00 -6.95 -2.19
N ILE A 166 15.15 -8.28 -2.24
CA ILE A 166 15.80 -8.99 -3.36
C ILE A 166 15.01 -8.79 -4.67
N CYS A 167 13.69 -8.65 -4.60
CA CYS A 167 12.86 -8.34 -5.76
C CYS A 167 13.04 -6.93 -6.30
N GLY A 168 13.66 -6.02 -5.53
CA GLY A 168 13.99 -4.66 -5.98
C GLY A 168 12.92 -3.62 -5.65
N VAL A 169 12.03 -3.88 -4.67
CA VAL A 169 11.04 -2.88 -4.24
C VAL A 169 11.71 -1.67 -3.59
N ASP A 170 11.13 -0.49 -3.79
CA ASP A 170 11.65 0.78 -3.29
C ASP A 170 11.20 1.06 -1.86
N ILE A 171 9.98 0.67 -1.53
CA ILE A 171 9.33 0.93 -0.23
C ILE A 171 8.78 -0.38 0.31
N GLN A 172 8.98 -0.61 1.60
CA GLN A 172 8.33 -1.73 2.27
C GLN A 172 7.41 -1.20 3.37
N HIS A 173 6.17 -1.65 3.29
CA HIS A 173 5.10 -1.32 4.22
C HIS A 173 4.83 -2.53 5.11
N ILE A 174 4.53 -2.27 6.37
CA ILE A 174 3.98 -3.24 7.31
C ILE A 174 2.64 -2.69 7.80
N GLY A 175 1.57 -3.47 7.62
CA GLY A 175 0.21 -3.07 7.94
C GLY A 175 -0.05 -2.93 9.44
N ASP A 176 -1.22 -2.44 9.77
CA ASP A 176 -1.72 -2.51 11.14
C ASP A 176 -2.11 -3.96 11.48
N SER A 177 -2.01 -4.31 12.74
CA SER A 177 -2.40 -5.64 13.22
C SER A 177 -3.87 -5.67 13.67
N GLY A 178 -4.77 -5.33 12.74
CA GLY A 178 -6.20 -5.31 13.00
C GLY A 178 -6.65 -4.14 13.87
N TYR A 179 -7.25 -4.41 15.03
CA TYR A 179 -7.84 -3.35 15.87
C TYR A 179 -6.83 -2.44 16.57
N GLY A 180 -5.54 -2.73 16.50
CA GLY A 180 -4.49 -1.97 17.18
C GLY A 180 -4.02 -0.71 16.47
N CYS A 181 -4.39 -0.50 15.22
CA CYS A 181 -3.99 0.62 14.36
C CYS A 181 -2.47 0.75 14.09
N LEU A 182 -1.66 -0.15 14.61
CA LEU A 182 -0.20 -0.20 14.40
C LEU A 182 0.26 -1.66 14.33
N ALA A 183 1.27 -1.93 13.50
CA ALA A 183 2.00 -3.18 13.59
C ALA A 183 2.73 -3.25 14.95
N PRO A 184 3.02 -4.46 15.47
CA PRO A 184 3.86 -4.61 16.65
C PRO A 184 5.18 -3.86 16.47
N VAL A 185 5.56 -3.08 17.49
CA VAL A 185 6.76 -2.22 17.42
C VAL A 185 8.01 -3.04 17.15
N GLU A 186 8.08 -4.23 17.73
CA GLU A 186 9.14 -5.20 17.54
C GLU A 186 9.28 -5.59 16.06
N ASN A 187 8.16 -5.83 15.38
CA ASN A 187 8.14 -6.18 13.97
C ASN A 187 8.53 -5.01 13.08
N ILE A 188 8.10 -3.78 13.38
CA ILE A 188 8.56 -2.57 12.68
C ILE A 188 10.06 -2.41 12.81
N PHE A 189 10.61 -2.60 14.02
CA PHE A 189 12.03 -2.51 14.28
C PHE A 189 12.81 -3.64 13.61
N ALA A 190 12.31 -4.89 13.69
CA ALA A 190 12.91 -6.07 13.07
C ALA A 190 12.99 -5.91 11.54
N MET A 191 11.90 -5.48 10.89
CA MET A 191 11.87 -5.19 9.46
C MET A 191 12.89 -4.10 9.08
N SER A 192 12.88 -2.98 9.77
CA SER A 192 13.81 -1.88 9.54
C SER A 192 15.27 -2.32 9.67
N LYS A 193 15.57 -3.10 10.71
CA LYS A 193 16.92 -3.63 10.95
C LYS A 193 17.35 -4.63 9.89
N ALA A 194 16.45 -5.50 9.43
CA ALA A 194 16.73 -6.45 8.34
C ALA A 194 17.05 -5.73 7.02
N LEU A 195 16.33 -4.66 6.71
CA LEU A 195 16.48 -3.93 5.45
C LEU A 195 17.74 -3.06 5.39
N ARG A 196 18.09 -2.35 6.47
CA ARG A 196 19.10 -1.29 6.44
C ARG A 196 20.17 -1.40 7.55
N GLY A 197 20.11 -2.44 8.37
CA GLY A 197 21.02 -2.67 9.50
C GLY A 197 20.72 -1.79 10.71
N GLN A 198 21.26 -2.19 11.85
CA GLN A 198 20.98 -1.55 13.15
C GLN A 198 21.41 -0.09 13.19
N ARG A 199 22.62 0.22 12.74
CA ARG A 199 23.18 1.58 12.77
C ARG A 199 22.26 2.56 12.02
N HIS A 200 21.82 2.22 10.82
CA HIS A 200 20.95 3.07 10.01
C HIS A 200 19.56 3.18 10.63
N THR A 201 19.02 2.07 11.14
CA THR A 201 17.71 2.06 11.83
C THR A 201 17.72 3.03 13.01
N ILE A 202 18.72 2.95 13.89
CA ILE A 202 18.85 3.86 15.05
C ILE A 202 19.04 5.32 14.59
N SER A 203 19.88 5.55 13.57
CA SER A 203 20.05 6.89 13.00
C SER A 203 18.75 7.48 12.50
N MET A 204 17.91 6.69 11.83
CA MET A 204 16.61 7.16 11.31
C MET A 204 15.59 7.41 12.42
N ILE A 205 15.55 6.58 13.46
CA ILE A 205 14.69 6.79 14.63
C ILE A 205 15.09 8.07 15.38
N SER A 206 16.39 8.34 15.52
CA SER A 206 16.91 9.49 16.25
C SER A 206 16.75 10.81 15.47
N ARG A 207 16.56 10.77 14.17
CA ARG A 207 16.35 11.99 13.34
C ARG A 207 14.91 12.47 13.47
N SER A 208 14.71 13.59 14.12
CA SER A 208 13.43 14.28 14.16
C SER A 208 13.63 15.72 13.71
N ILE A 209 12.75 16.24 12.91
CA ILE A 209 12.74 17.68 12.54
C ILE A 209 12.34 18.56 13.72
N ASN A 210 11.82 17.96 14.79
CA ASN A 210 11.40 18.65 16.02
C ASN A 210 12.47 18.66 17.12
N ARG A 211 13.70 18.32 16.79
CA ARG A 211 14.86 18.37 17.71
C ARG A 211 15.73 19.57 17.40
#